data_0da6a255a02cc294646bb541675f715e
#
_entry.id   0da6a255a02cc294646bb541675f715e
#
_cell.length_a   1.000
_cell.length_b   1.000
_cell.length_c   1.000
_cell.angle_alpha   90.00
_cell.angle_beta   90.00
_cell.angle_gamma   90.00
#
_symmetry.space_group_name_H-M   'P 1'
#
loop_
_entity.id
_entity.type
_entity.pdbx_description
1 polymer ?
#
loop_
_entity_poly.entity_id
_entity_poly.type
_entity_poly.pdbx_seq_one_letter_code
_entity_poly.pdbx_strand_id
1 'polypeptide(L)'
;MSAGSDLIALISDRQNLADYQKKHWTGSFADYLEIVRADTKVTRTAYQRVYDMILSHGTEEIFINKEKHLRFTFFDDPENGGQDAIFGLDRTLMNLVNILKSAAHRYGTERRVLLLHGPVGSSKSTIVRLLKKGLEN
;
A
#
# COMPACT_ATOMS: atom_id res chain seq x y z
N MET A 1 -25.31 -32.80 14.87
CA MET A 1 -25.17 -31.41 14.37
C MET A 1 -24.49 -31.45 13.03
N SER A 2 -25.09 -30.87 12.01
CA SER A 2 -24.72 -31.10 10.61
C SER A 2 -23.54 -30.19 10.23
N ALA A 3 -22.50 -30.76 9.57
CA ALA A 3 -21.36 -30.03 9.00
C ALA A 3 -21.76 -28.85 8.09
N GLY A 4 -23.00 -28.84 7.62
CA GLY A 4 -23.56 -27.75 6.82
C GLY A 4 -23.90 -26.50 7.63
N SER A 5 -24.31 -26.63 8.88
CA SER A 5 -24.63 -25.50 9.76
C SER A 5 -23.36 -24.76 10.21
N ASP A 6 -22.27 -25.50 10.41
CA ASP A 6 -20.97 -24.94 10.80
C ASP A 6 -20.31 -24.20 9.63
N LEU A 7 -20.50 -24.67 8.40
CA LEU A 7 -20.03 -24.00 7.17
C LEU A 7 -20.79 -22.67 6.92
N ILE A 8 -22.10 -22.69 7.13
CA ILE A 8 -22.94 -21.47 6.99
C ILE A 8 -22.59 -20.43 8.06
N ALA A 9 -22.34 -20.87 9.29
CA ALA A 9 -21.87 -19.99 10.38
C ALA A 9 -20.50 -19.38 10.07
N LEU A 10 -19.57 -20.17 9.51
CA LEU A 10 -18.24 -19.72 9.10
C LEU A 10 -18.28 -18.72 7.92
N ILE A 11 -19.21 -18.90 6.99
CA ILE A 11 -19.45 -17.97 5.87
C ILE A 11 -20.08 -16.68 6.37
N SER A 12 -21.05 -16.78 7.29
CA SER A 12 -21.71 -15.62 7.91
C SER A 12 -20.73 -14.78 8.73
N ASP A 13 -19.81 -15.41 9.44
CA ASP A 13 -18.77 -14.73 10.25
C ASP A 13 -17.72 -14.02 9.36
N ARG A 14 -17.44 -14.57 8.17
CA ARG A 14 -16.58 -13.92 7.17
C ARG A 14 -17.27 -12.78 6.40
N GLN A 15 -18.59 -12.78 6.33
CA GLN A 15 -19.39 -11.69 5.77
C GLN A 15 -19.92 -10.81 6.91
N ASN A 16 -19.02 -10.21 7.68
CA ASN A 16 -19.44 -9.30 8.74
C ASN A 16 -19.99 -8.00 8.12
N LEU A 17 -21.32 -7.98 7.94
CA LEU A 17 -22.06 -6.85 7.38
C LEU A 17 -21.77 -5.54 8.15
N ALA A 18 -21.52 -5.65 9.45
CA ALA A 18 -21.19 -4.52 10.32
C ALA A 18 -19.80 -3.93 9.99
N ASP A 19 -18.82 -4.78 9.69
CA ASP A 19 -17.49 -4.30 9.24
C ASP A 19 -17.53 -3.74 7.82
N TYR A 20 -18.34 -4.33 6.94
CA TYR A 20 -18.60 -3.77 5.63
C TYR A 20 -19.25 -2.38 5.72
N GLN A 21 -20.26 -2.21 6.55
CA GLN A 21 -20.94 -0.93 6.78
C GLN A 21 -20.01 0.13 7.40
N LYS A 22 -19.12 -0.26 8.31
CA LYS A 22 -18.09 0.65 8.88
C LYS A 22 -17.08 1.13 7.84
N LYS A 23 -16.74 0.27 6.87
CA LYS A 23 -15.78 0.59 5.79
C LYS A 23 -16.42 1.33 4.62
N HIS A 24 -17.74 1.32 4.48
CA HIS A 24 -18.49 1.98 3.40
C HIS A 24 -19.27 3.15 3.95
N TRP A 25 -18.60 4.30 3.97
CA TRP A 25 -19.25 5.54 4.34
C TRP A 25 -20.24 5.99 3.26
N THR A 26 -21.44 6.38 3.67
CA THR A 26 -22.46 7.00 2.82
C THR A 26 -22.94 8.26 3.51
N GLY A 27 -23.00 9.37 2.80
CA GLY A 27 -23.43 10.65 3.34
C GLY A 27 -23.70 11.67 2.24
N SER A 28 -24.18 12.85 2.62
CA SER A 28 -24.34 13.97 1.71
C SER A 28 -23.00 14.62 1.35
N PHE A 29 -23.02 15.49 0.33
CA PHE A 29 -21.82 16.28 -0.01
C PHE A 29 -21.41 17.22 1.14
N ALA A 30 -22.36 17.73 1.92
CA ALA A 30 -22.07 18.55 3.08
C ALA A 30 -21.31 17.75 4.16
N ASP A 31 -21.74 16.51 4.44
CA ASP A 31 -21.06 15.61 5.39
C ASP A 31 -19.63 15.31 4.92
N TYR A 32 -19.44 15.10 3.60
CA TYR A 32 -18.12 14.93 3.03
C TYR A 32 -17.20 16.15 3.23
N LEU A 33 -17.72 17.35 3.06
CA LEU A 33 -16.95 18.59 3.31
C LEU A 33 -16.54 18.73 4.79
N GLU A 34 -17.37 18.30 5.72
CA GLU A 34 -17.01 18.25 7.15
C GLU A 34 -15.84 17.28 7.40
N ILE A 35 -15.87 16.09 6.77
CA ILE A 35 -14.77 15.13 6.86
C ILE A 35 -13.48 15.73 6.28
N VAL A 36 -13.55 16.36 5.10
CA VAL A 36 -12.40 17.00 4.46
C VAL A 36 -11.83 18.13 5.33
N ARG A 37 -12.70 18.86 6.02
CA ARG A 37 -12.30 19.93 6.94
C ARG A 37 -11.57 19.37 8.17
N ALA A 38 -12.03 18.23 8.68
CA ALA A 38 -11.42 17.54 9.82
C ALA A 38 -10.09 16.86 9.45
N ASP A 39 -10.04 16.20 8.29
CA ASP A 39 -8.84 15.54 7.77
C ASP A 39 -8.69 15.74 6.26
N THR A 40 -7.77 16.60 5.88
CA THR A 40 -7.46 16.88 4.47
C THR A 40 -6.82 15.69 3.73
N LYS A 41 -6.33 14.67 4.46
CA LYS A 41 -5.73 13.48 3.85
C LYS A 41 -6.73 12.66 3.04
N VAL A 42 -8.02 12.75 3.32
CA VAL A 42 -9.07 12.05 2.55
C VAL A 42 -9.13 12.50 1.08
N THR A 43 -8.64 13.70 0.76
CA THR A 43 -8.59 14.22 -0.63
C THR A 43 -7.31 13.85 -1.38
N ARG A 44 -6.41 13.06 -0.78
CA ARG A 44 -5.15 12.68 -1.41
C ARG A 44 -5.37 11.82 -2.63
N THR A 45 -4.58 12.07 -3.68
CA THR A 45 -4.56 11.25 -4.89
C THR A 45 -4.00 9.86 -4.59
N ALA A 46 -4.26 8.88 -5.48
CA ALA A 46 -3.74 7.53 -5.33
C ALA A 46 -2.20 7.50 -5.13
N TYR A 47 -1.45 8.29 -5.91
CA TYR A 47 0.00 8.38 -5.77
C TYR A 47 0.46 8.95 -4.43
N GLN A 48 -0.25 9.96 -3.92
CA GLN A 48 0.01 10.53 -2.59
C GLN A 48 -0.25 9.50 -1.49
N ARG A 49 -1.35 8.75 -1.58
CA ARG A 49 -1.68 7.70 -0.61
C ARG A 49 -0.64 6.59 -0.60
N VAL A 50 -0.24 6.08 -1.79
CA VAL A 50 0.81 5.05 -1.89
C VAL A 50 2.13 5.55 -1.33
N TYR A 51 2.53 6.77 -1.66
CA TYR A 51 3.78 7.34 -1.17
C TYR A 51 3.77 7.53 0.34
N ASP A 52 2.68 8.08 0.91
CA ASP A 52 2.53 8.27 2.35
C ASP A 52 2.52 6.92 3.10
N MET A 53 1.83 5.92 2.57
CA MET A 53 1.79 4.56 3.11
C MET A 53 3.20 3.95 3.19
N ILE A 54 4.00 4.05 2.12
CA ILE A 54 5.37 3.55 2.14
C ILE A 54 6.20 4.28 3.21
N LEU A 55 6.06 5.60 3.32
CA LEU A 55 6.81 6.38 4.30
C LEU A 55 6.37 6.14 5.76
N SER A 56 5.10 5.81 5.99
CA SER A 56 4.58 5.59 7.34
C SER A 56 5.24 4.40 8.05
N HIS A 57 5.79 3.44 7.30
CA HIS A 57 6.54 2.30 7.85
C HIS A 57 8.00 2.62 8.20
N GLY A 58 8.46 3.83 7.88
CA GLY A 58 9.81 4.27 8.17
C GLY A 58 10.82 4.03 7.03
N THR A 59 11.97 4.69 7.18
CA THR A 59 13.08 4.61 6.23
C THR A 59 14.39 4.48 6.98
N GLU A 60 15.34 3.74 6.42
CA GLU A 60 16.69 3.56 6.93
C GLU A 60 17.70 4.06 5.90
N GLU A 61 18.79 4.68 6.39
CA GLU A 61 19.92 5.04 5.53
C GLU A 61 20.91 3.88 5.49
N ILE A 62 21.16 3.39 4.29
CA ILE A 62 22.14 2.32 4.05
C ILE A 62 23.22 2.80 3.08
N PHE A 63 24.40 2.23 3.20
CA PHE A 63 25.53 2.53 2.30
C PHE A 63 25.81 1.30 1.43
N ILE A 64 25.66 1.49 0.11
CA ILE A 64 26.01 0.47 -0.90
C ILE A 64 27.12 1.05 -1.76
N ASN A 65 28.27 0.39 -1.81
CA ASN A 65 29.45 0.84 -2.56
C ASN A 65 29.88 2.29 -2.26
N LYS A 66 29.80 2.69 -0.97
CA LYS A 66 30.10 4.05 -0.48
C LYS A 66 29.08 5.13 -0.91
N GLU A 67 28.01 4.77 -1.59
CA GLU A 67 26.89 5.65 -1.91
C GLU A 67 25.77 5.49 -0.87
N LYS A 68 25.18 6.61 -0.48
CA LYS A 68 24.03 6.66 0.43
C LYS A 68 22.75 6.30 -0.29
N HIS A 69 22.06 5.28 0.19
CA HIS A 69 20.76 4.86 -0.29
C HIS A 69 19.72 4.89 0.82
N LEU A 70 18.45 5.07 0.44
CA LEU A 70 17.33 4.92 1.36
C LEU A 70 16.69 3.54 1.17
N ARG A 71 16.60 2.80 2.25
CA ARG A 71 15.81 1.58 2.36
C ARG A 71 14.47 1.91 2.98
N PHE A 72 13.41 1.34 2.47
CA PHE A 72 12.05 1.54 2.96
C PHE A 72 11.58 0.28 3.69
N THR A 73 11.33 0.38 4.98
CA THR A 73 10.93 -0.73 5.86
C THR A 73 9.60 -1.38 5.41
N PHE A 74 8.77 -0.64 4.68
CA PHE A 74 7.55 -1.17 4.06
C PHE A 74 7.80 -2.46 3.26
N PHE A 75 8.89 -2.55 2.50
CA PHE A 75 9.22 -3.70 1.66
C PHE A 75 9.78 -4.90 2.44
N ASP A 76 9.97 -4.77 3.72
CA ASP A 76 10.33 -5.88 4.63
C ASP A 76 9.08 -6.64 5.12
N ASP A 77 7.87 -6.22 4.71
CA ASP A 77 6.57 -6.80 5.07
C ASP A 77 6.37 -6.96 6.58
N PRO A 78 6.54 -5.89 7.38
CA PRO A 78 6.52 -5.99 8.84
C PRO A 78 5.16 -6.45 9.39
N GLU A 79 4.06 -6.15 8.70
CA GLU A 79 2.71 -6.49 9.13
C GLU A 79 2.40 -7.99 9.03
N ASN A 80 3.09 -8.72 8.12
CA ASN A 80 2.90 -10.16 7.92
C ASN A 80 4.14 -10.98 8.34
N GLY A 81 4.96 -10.45 9.23
CA GLY A 81 6.16 -11.14 9.72
C GLY A 81 7.21 -11.41 8.66
N GLY A 82 7.28 -10.61 7.60
CA GLY A 82 8.28 -10.73 6.55
C GLY A 82 7.98 -11.79 5.48
N GLN A 83 6.76 -12.30 5.40
CA GLN A 83 6.39 -13.37 4.46
C GLN A 83 6.65 -12.99 2.99
N ASP A 84 6.37 -11.74 2.64
CA ASP A 84 6.57 -11.17 1.30
C ASP A 84 7.78 -10.20 1.25
N ALA A 85 8.70 -10.28 2.23
CA ALA A 85 9.86 -9.40 2.30
C ALA A 85 10.73 -9.45 1.04
N ILE A 86 11.20 -8.29 0.59
CA ILE A 86 12.03 -8.16 -0.60
C ILE A 86 13.45 -7.80 -0.21
N PHE A 87 14.40 -8.66 -0.58
CA PHE A 87 15.81 -8.49 -0.26
C PHE A 87 16.65 -8.19 -1.51
N GLY A 88 17.70 -7.39 -1.34
CA GLY A 88 18.72 -7.16 -2.36
C GLY A 88 18.29 -6.29 -3.54
N LEU A 89 17.11 -5.65 -3.49
CA LEU A 89 16.59 -4.76 -4.52
C LEU A 89 16.51 -3.29 -4.08
N ASP A 90 17.26 -2.89 -3.05
CA ASP A 90 17.15 -1.57 -2.42
C ASP A 90 17.24 -0.41 -3.44
N ARG A 91 18.18 -0.48 -4.38
CA ARG A 91 18.32 0.53 -5.43
C ARG A 91 17.10 0.59 -6.36
N THR A 92 16.56 -0.58 -6.73
CA THR A 92 15.38 -0.67 -7.60
C THR A 92 14.14 -0.15 -6.88
N LEU A 93 13.97 -0.52 -5.61
CA LEU A 93 12.88 -0.05 -4.76
C LEU A 93 12.98 1.47 -4.51
N MET A 94 14.17 1.99 -4.26
CA MET A 94 14.41 3.43 -4.14
C MET A 94 14.01 4.17 -5.42
N ASN A 95 14.36 3.65 -6.59
CA ASN A 95 13.95 4.24 -7.87
C ASN A 95 12.43 4.22 -8.05
N LEU A 96 11.76 3.11 -7.70
CA LEU A 96 10.31 3.00 -7.74
C LEU A 96 9.66 4.06 -6.82
N VAL A 97 10.13 4.16 -5.58
CA VAL A 97 9.59 5.14 -4.62
C VAL A 97 9.85 6.57 -5.08
N ASN A 98 11.00 6.86 -5.70
CA ASN A 98 11.28 8.18 -6.27
C ASN A 98 10.32 8.55 -7.41
N ILE A 99 9.89 7.58 -8.23
CA ILE A 99 8.87 7.80 -9.26
C ILE A 99 7.50 8.07 -8.60
N LEU A 100 7.12 7.29 -7.59
CA LEU A 100 5.88 7.50 -6.83
C LEU A 100 5.88 8.86 -6.13
N LYS A 101 6.99 9.25 -5.51
CA LYS A 101 7.20 10.57 -4.92
C LYS A 101 6.99 11.69 -5.93
N SER A 102 7.61 11.56 -7.10
CA SER A 102 7.49 12.54 -8.19
C SER A 102 6.06 12.66 -8.69
N ALA A 103 5.32 11.53 -8.79
CA ALA A 103 3.92 11.50 -9.15
C ALA A 103 3.03 12.12 -8.05
N ALA A 104 3.32 11.86 -6.78
CA ALA A 104 2.63 12.45 -5.64
C ALA A 104 2.76 13.98 -5.60
N HIS A 105 3.90 14.52 -6.06
CA HIS A 105 4.14 15.96 -6.17
C HIS A 105 3.67 16.55 -7.51
N ARG A 106 3.04 15.76 -8.39
CA ARG A 106 2.55 16.19 -9.72
C ARG A 106 3.63 16.76 -10.63
N TYR A 107 4.82 16.13 -10.63
CA TYR A 107 5.93 16.53 -11.51
C TYR A 107 5.85 15.93 -12.92
N GLY A 108 4.68 15.41 -13.32
CA GLY A 108 4.40 14.87 -14.64
C GLY A 108 4.56 13.36 -14.76
N THR A 109 5.14 12.69 -13.77
CA THR A 109 5.30 11.22 -13.77
C THR A 109 3.98 10.48 -13.53
N GLU A 110 2.97 11.13 -12.97
CA GLU A 110 1.62 10.59 -12.79
C GLU A 110 0.90 10.27 -14.12
N ARG A 111 1.41 10.79 -15.23
CA ARG A 111 0.89 10.54 -16.58
C ARG A 111 1.62 9.41 -17.31
N ARG A 112 2.59 8.77 -16.66
CA ARG A 112 3.44 7.73 -17.25
C ARG A 112 2.99 6.35 -16.75
N VAL A 113 3.16 5.35 -17.62
CA VAL A 113 2.98 3.95 -17.25
C VAL A 113 4.29 3.45 -16.62
N LEU A 114 4.19 2.80 -15.46
CA LEU A 114 5.29 2.11 -14.80
C LEU A 114 5.35 0.67 -15.28
N LEU A 115 6.43 0.30 -15.96
CA LEU A 115 6.69 -1.07 -16.39
C LEU A 115 7.71 -1.72 -15.45
N LEU A 116 7.27 -2.72 -14.67
CA LEU A 116 8.15 -3.58 -13.91
C LEU A 116 8.66 -4.71 -14.82
N HIS A 117 9.88 -4.56 -15.32
CA HIS A 117 10.52 -5.52 -16.22
C HIS A 117 11.62 -6.30 -15.49
N GLY A 118 11.73 -7.59 -15.77
CA GLY A 118 12.78 -8.46 -15.21
C GLY A 118 12.44 -9.93 -15.40
N PRO A 119 13.40 -10.84 -15.11
CA PRO A 119 13.22 -12.28 -15.24
C PRO A 119 12.18 -12.82 -14.23
N VAL A 120 11.77 -14.07 -14.41
CA VAL A 120 10.93 -14.78 -13.45
C VAL A 120 11.66 -14.85 -12.11
N GLY A 121 10.94 -14.64 -10.99
CA GLY A 121 11.53 -14.65 -9.64
C GLY A 121 12.18 -13.33 -9.21
N SER A 122 12.08 -12.25 -9.99
CA SER A 122 12.62 -10.92 -9.63
C SER A 122 11.67 -10.04 -8.79
N SER A 123 10.83 -10.64 -7.98
CA SER A 123 9.92 -9.98 -7.00
C SER A 123 8.90 -8.98 -7.60
N LYS A 124 8.69 -8.96 -8.92
CA LYS A 124 7.75 -8.01 -9.56
C LYS A 124 6.33 -8.12 -9.02
N SER A 125 5.80 -9.35 -8.97
CA SER A 125 4.45 -9.63 -8.45
C SER A 125 4.38 -9.42 -6.95
N THR A 126 5.47 -9.65 -6.22
CA THR A 126 5.57 -9.39 -4.78
C THR A 126 5.49 -7.92 -4.47
N ILE A 127 6.20 -7.06 -5.23
CA ILE A 127 6.12 -5.60 -5.10
C ILE A 127 4.67 -5.12 -5.27
N VAL A 128 3.99 -5.57 -6.34
CA VAL A 128 2.60 -5.18 -6.60
C VAL A 128 1.66 -5.66 -5.50
N ARG A 129 1.86 -6.89 -5.01
CA ARG A 129 1.06 -7.47 -3.92
C ARG A 129 1.24 -6.69 -2.62
N LEU A 130 2.47 -6.32 -2.25
CA LEU A 130 2.74 -5.49 -1.08
C LEU A 130 2.07 -4.12 -1.19
N LEU A 131 2.21 -3.43 -2.32
CA LEU A 131 1.56 -2.14 -2.54
C LEU A 131 0.03 -2.24 -2.42
N LYS A 132 -0.56 -3.32 -2.95
CA LYS A 132 -2.00 -3.56 -2.83
C LYS A 132 -2.40 -3.80 -1.37
N LYS A 133 -1.72 -4.69 -0.66
CA LYS A 133 -1.98 -4.96 0.77
C LYS A 133 -1.87 -3.69 1.63
N GLY A 134 -0.83 -2.88 1.42
CA GLY A 134 -0.64 -1.65 2.18
C GLY A 134 -1.71 -0.59 1.94
N LEU A 135 -2.43 -0.62 0.81
CA LEU A 135 -3.56 0.26 0.54
C LEU A 135 -4.89 -0.26 1.10
N GLU A 136 -4.97 -1.56 1.41
CA GLU A 136 -6.15 -2.22 1.98
C GLU A 136 -6.22 -2.09 3.51
N ASN A 137 -5.08 -1.82 4.17
CA ASN A 137 -4.97 -1.60 5.62
C ASN A 137 -5.03 -0.10 5.94
#